data_92d1cc712cd8136e9581138068db99b1
#
_entry.id   92d1cc712cd8136e9581138068db99b1
#
_cell.length_a   1.000
_cell.length_b   1.000
_cell.length_c   1.000
_cell.angle_alpha   90.00
_cell.angle_beta   90.00
_cell.angle_gamma   90.00
#
_symmetry.space_group_name_H-M   'P 1'
#
loop_
_entity.id
_entity.type
_entity.pdbx_description
1 polymer ?
#
loop_
_entity_poly.entity_id
_entity_poly.type
_entity_poly.pdbx_seq_one_letter_code
_entity_poly.pdbx_strand_id
1 'polypeptide(L)'
;LTVQSISIEGFASPEGPLAFNEQLSKKRAEALKDYLVKNEKASAKLYKVTFGGENWDGLVKALESSSMKDKETFLNIIKNTTNDVKRKQEIMKVGGGAPYRTMLKEIYPGLRKVNCKIDYTVVNFDVEQGRIIIRENPKYLSLNEMYQVANSYPKGSKDFVDVFDIAVRMYPTDAVANLNAAAVALSQKDINTALKYMEKADHTTAEFLNNTGVYNFLNGDIQRATAAFEQAAKLGNEAAQANLKQL
;
A
#
# COMPACT_ATOMS: atom_id res chain seq x y z
N LEU A 1 -11.27 -7.66 6.16
CA LEU A 1 -11.04 -8.10 4.77
C LEU A 1 -11.81 -9.38 4.52
N THR A 2 -12.70 -9.37 3.53
CA THR A 2 -13.39 -10.59 3.07
C THR A 2 -12.89 -10.92 1.68
N VAL A 3 -12.17 -12.03 1.54
CA VAL A 3 -11.68 -12.51 0.25
C VAL A 3 -12.85 -13.01 -0.58
N GLN A 4 -13.01 -12.46 -1.80
CA GLN A 4 -14.07 -12.81 -2.74
C GLN A 4 -13.61 -13.86 -3.74
N SER A 5 -12.39 -13.72 -4.25
CA SER A 5 -11.79 -14.68 -5.16
C SER A 5 -10.26 -14.62 -5.14
N ILE A 6 -9.64 -15.74 -5.46
CA ILE A 6 -8.19 -15.88 -5.63
C ILE A 6 -7.97 -16.46 -7.02
N SER A 7 -7.52 -15.63 -7.96
CA SER A 7 -7.24 -16.05 -9.33
C SER A 7 -5.76 -16.40 -9.47
N ILE A 8 -5.48 -17.61 -9.92
CA ILE A 8 -4.12 -18.13 -10.10
C ILE A 8 -3.95 -18.48 -11.57
N GLU A 9 -2.91 -17.93 -12.19
CA GLU A 9 -2.59 -18.20 -13.60
C GLU A 9 -1.11 -18.55 -13.75
N GLY A 10 -0.84 -19.78 -14.21
CA GLY A 10 0.52 -20.27 -14.41
C GLY A 10 1.03 -20.05 -15.83
N PHE A 11 2.33 -19.84 -15.95
CA PHE A 11 3.00 -19.64 -17.24
C PHE A 11 4.24 -20.49 -17.40
N ALA A 12 4.53 -20.88 -18.64
CA ALA A 12 5.80 -21.44 -19.06
C ALA A 12 6.55 -20.44 -19.97
N SER A 13 7.86 -20.58 -20.06
CA SER A 13 8.63 -19.88 -21.09
C SER A 13 8.41 -20.51 -22.46
N PRO A 14 8.44 -19.73 -23.56
CA PRO A 14 8.16 -20.23 -24.91
C PRO A 14 9.35 -20.96 -25.53
N GLU A 15 9.83 -21.97 -24.83
CA GLU A 15 10.90 -22.86 -25.28
C GLU A 15 10.41 -24.31 -25.26
N GLY A 16 10.86 -25.11 -26.22
CA GLY A 16 10.42 -26.50 -26.33
C GLY A 16 9.01 -26.69 -26.89
N PRO A 17 8.43 -27.90 -26.77
CA PRO A 17 7.13 -28.23 -27.36
C PRO A 17 5.97 -27.52 -26.66
N LEU A 18 5.02 -26.96 -27.43
CA LEU A 18 3.85 -26.24 -26.92
C LEU A 18 3.04 -27.08 -25.94
N ALA A 19 2.69 -28.34 -26.31
CA ALA A 19 1.90 -29.22 -25.45
C ALA A 19 2.57 -29.49 -24.07
N PHE A 20 3.89 -29.56 -24.04
CA PHE A 20 4.63 -29.69 -22.78
C PHE A 20 4.52 -28.40 -21.92
N ASN A 21 4.65 -27.25 -22.56
CA ASN A 21 4.56 -25.95 -21.87
C ASN A 21 3.15 -25.65 -21.36
N GLU A 22 2.12 -26.05 -22.07
CA GLU A 22 0.73 -25.98 -21.60
C GLU A 22 0.52 -26.82 -20.34
N GLN A 23 0.99 -28.07 -20.32
CA GLN A 23 0.93 -28.91 -19.13
C GLN A 23 1.78 -28.36 -17.97
N LEU A 24 2.93 -27.78 -18.27
CA LEU A 24 3.82 -27.20 -17.26
C LEU A 24 3.20 -25.95 -16.63
N SER A 25 2.55 -25.10 -17.43
CA SER A 25 1.83 -23.92 -16.93
C SER A 25 0.69 -24.33 -15.99
N LYS A 26 -0.07 -25.37 -16.37
CA LYS A 26 -1.14 -25.96 -15.55
C LYS A 26 -0.59 -26.47 -14.21
N LYS A 27 0.42 -27.33 -14.24
CA LYS A 27 1.03 -27.88 -13.03
C LYS A 27 1.56 -26.81 -12.07
N ARG A 28 2.13 -25.71 -12.59
CA ARG A 28 2.58 -24.59 -11.77
C ARG A 28 1.43 -23.89 -11.05
N ALA A 29 0.34 -23.62 -11.77
CA ALA A 29 -0.85 -22.99 -11.20
C ALA A 29 -1.51 -23.89 -10.15
N GLU A 30 -1.66 -25.17 -10.42
CA GLU A 30 -2.20 -26.17 -9.49
C GLU A 30 -1.32 -26.31 -8.24
N ALA A 31 0.00 -26.39 -8.40
CA ALA A 31 0.93 -26.49 -7.26
C ALA A 31 0.84 -25.29 -6.31
N LEU A 32 0.69 -24.06 -6.85
CA LEU A 32 0.48 -22.87 -6.00
C LEU A 32 -0.87 -22.95 -5.30
N LYS A 33 -1.95 -23.32 -6.00
CA LYS A 33 -3.27 -23.50 -5.37
C LYS A 33 -3.19 -24.51 -4.22
N ASP A 34 -2.60 -25.68 -4.46
CA ASP A 34 -2.51 -26.74 -3.46
C ASP A 34 -1.70 -26.30 -2.24
N TYR A 35 -0.62 -25.55 -2.47
CA TYR A 35 0.17 -24.96 -1.39
C TYR A 35 -0.66 -23.98 -0.56
N LEU A 36 -1.40 -23.06 -1.22
CA LEU A 36 -2.22 -22.06 -0.55
C LEU A 36 -3.40 -22.70 0.20
N VAL A 37 -4.09 -23.66 -0.40
CA VAL A 37 -5.17 -24.40 0.28
C VAL A 37 -4.67 -25.11 1.53
N LYS A 38 -3.45 -25.65 1.51
CA LYS A 38 -2.85 -26.37 2.64
C LYS A 38 -2.39 -25.44 3.76
N ASN A 39 -1.83 -24.26 3.41
CA ASN A 39 -1.15 -23.41 4.38
C ASN A 39 -1.99 -22.18 4.79
N GLU A 40 -2.87 -21.72 3.90
CA GLU A 40 -3.76 -20.59 4.16
C GLU A 40 -5.17 -21.13 4.42
N LYS A 41 -5.82 -20.66 5.46
CA LYS A 41 -7.16 -21.12 5.87
C LYS A 41 -8.31 -20.66 4.93
N ALA A 42 -8.00 -20.32 3.68
CA ALA A 42 -8.98 -19.89 2.70
C ALA A 42 -9.73 -21.09 2.09
N SER A 43 -11.03 -20.94 1.89
CA SER A 43 -11.85 -21.99 1.27
C SER A 43 -11.37 -22.33 -0.14
N ALA A 44 -11.26 -23.62 -0.45
CA ALA A 44 -10.88 -24.09 -1.79
C ALA A 44 -11.80 -23.57 -2.92
N LYS A 45 -13.04 -23.19 -2.58
CA LYS A 45 -14.04 -22.65 -3.52
C LYS A 45 -13.69 -21.24 -4.04
N LEU A 46 -12.84 -20.51 -3.33
CA LEU A 46 -12.42 -19.16 -3.71
C LEU A 46 -11.38 -19.15 -4.84
N TYR A 47 -10.70 -20.28 -5.09
CA TYR A 47 -9.63 -20.36 -6.06
C TYR A 47 -10.16 -20.60 -7.48
N LYS A 48 -9.77 -19.72 -8.40
CA LYS A 48 -9.95 -19.84 -9.84
C LYS A 48 -8.59 -20.08 -10.48
N VAL A 49 -8.38 -21.27 -11.06
CA VAL A 49 -7.11 -21.65 -11.68
C VAL A 49 -7.23 -21.58 -13.18
N THR A 50 -6.33 -20.83 -13.81
CA THR A 50 -6.17 -20.74 -15.26
C THR A 50 -4.71 -21.01 -15.63
N PHE A 51 -4.50 -21.32 -16.90
CA PHE A 51 -3.15 -21.57 -17.41
C PHE A 51 -2.95 -20.76 -18.67
N GLY A 52 -2.01 -19.83 -18.59
CA GLY A 52 -1.65 -18.94 -19.69
C GLY A 52 -0.75 -19.59 -20.74
N GLY A 53 -0.37 -20.86 -20.55
CA GLY A 53 0.52 -21.55 -21.46
C GLY A 53 1.91 -20.91 -21.55
N GLU A 54 2.35 -20.61 -22.77
CA GLU A 54 3.60 -19.94 -23.05
C GLU A 54 3.49 -18.42 -22.88
N ASN A 55 4.38 -17.83 -22.07
CA ASN A 55 4.36 -16.40 -21.73
C ASN A 55 4.96 -15.52 -22.85
N TRP A 56 4.30 -15.50 -24.02
CA TRP A 56 4.74 -14.67 -25.14
C TRP A 56 4.64 -13.17 -24.83
N ASP A 57 3.57 -12.74 -24.17
CA ASP A 57 3.41 -11.34 -23.78
C ASP A 57 4.50 -10.89 -22.80
N GLY A 58 4.88 -11.76 -21.87
CA GLY A 58 5.99 -11.52 -20.98
C GLY A 58 7.33 -11.43 -21.71
N LEU A 59 7.53 -12.26 -22.74
CA LEU A 59 8.73 -12.19 -23.59
C LEU A 59 8.80 -10.87 -24.36
N VAL A 60 7.69 -10.44 -24.95
CA VAL A 60 7.61 -9.15 -25.67
C VAL A 60 7.99 -8.01 -24.73
N LYS A 61 7.36 -7.91 -23.56
CA LYS A 61 7.67 -6.86 -22.56
C LYS A 61 9.13 -6.89 -22.11
N ALA A 62 9.69 -8.07 -21.89
CA ALA A 62 11.07 -8.22 -21.49
C ALA A 62 12.05 -7.79 -22.58
N LEU A 63 11.74 -8.11 -23.85
CA LEU A 63 12.54 -7.66 -25.00
C LEU A 63 12.47 -6.15 -25.19
N GLU A 64 11.28 -5.55 -25.13
CA GLU A 64 11.09 -4.10 -25.23
C GLU A 64 11.93 -3.33 -24.20
N SER A 65 11.96 -3.85 -22.97
CA SER A 65 12.73 -3.25 -21.86
C SER A 65 14.22 -3.57 -21.86
N SER A 66 14.67 -4.49 -22.74
CA SER A 66 16.05 -4.94 -22.76
C SER A 66 16.95 -4.01 -23.59
N SER A 67 18.26 -4.07 -23.33
CA SER A 67 19.31 -3.45 -24.16
C SER A 67 19.84 -4.38 -25.25
N MET A 68 19.15 -5.49 -25.54
CA MET A 68 19.60 -6.47 -26.54
C MET A 68 19.64 -5.84 -27.95
N LYS A 69 20.76 -6.00 -28.63
CA LYS A 69 20.98 -5.44 -29.97
C LYS A 69 19.97 -5.96 -31.00
N ASP A 70 19.58 -7.24 -30.88
CA ASP A 70 18.69 -7.93 -31.84
C ASP A 70 17.21 -7.92 -31.44
N LYS A 71 16.82 -7.11 -30.45
CA LYS A 71 15.44 -7.13 -29.90
C LYS A 71 14.36 -6.88 -30.95
N GLU A 72 14.59 -5.94 -31.87
CA GLU A 72 13.63 -5.63 -32.93
C GLU A 72 13.39 -6.82 -33.87
N THR A 73 14.45 -7.58 -34.15
CA THR A 73 14.33 -8.79 -34.96
C THR A 73 13.45 -9.84 -34.26
N PHE A 74 13.65 -10.05 -32.96
CA PHE A 74 12.82 -10.97 -32.17
C PHE A 74 11.37 -10.51 -32.11
N LEU A 75 11.12 -9.22 -31.82
CA LEU A 75 9.77 -8.66 -31.75
C LEU A 75 9.04 -8.82 -33.11
N ASN A 76 9.72 -8.59 -34.23
CA ASN A 76 9.17 -8.80 -35.57
C ASN A 76 8.83 -10.26 -35.83
N ILE A 77 9.69 -11.21 -35.47
CA ILE A 77 9.40 -12.65 -35.60
C ILE A 77 8.17 -13.02 -34.74
N ILE A 78 8.11 -12.60 -33.49
CA ILE A 78 7.01 -12.90 -32.59
C ILE A 78 5.69 -12.37 -33.16
N LYS A 79 5.68 -11.15 -33.68
CA LYS A 79 4.50 -10.49 -34.23
C LYS A 79 4.00 -11.11 -35.51
N ASN A 80 4.91 -11.48 -36.42
CA ASN A 80 4.58 -11.82 -37.80
C ASN A 80 4.53 -13.34 -38.10
N THR A 81 5.06 -14.18 -37.21
CA THR A 81 5.08 -15.62 -37.38
C THR A 81 4.05 -16.29 -36.48
N THR A 82 2.89 -16.64 -37.02
CA THR A 82 1.78 -17.23 -36.25
C THR A 82 1.97 -18.72 -35.92
N ASN A 83 2.67 -19.46 -36.76
CA ASN A 83 2.97 -20.86 -36.48
C ASN A 83 4.02 -20.99 -35.38
N ASP A 84 3.65 -21.65 -34.29
CA ASP A 84 4.48 -21.74 -33.07
C ASP A 84 5.85 -22.38 -33.31
N VAL A 85 5.87 -23.52 -34.00
CA VAL A 85 7.13 -24.24 -34.31
C VAL A 85 8.06 -23.40 -35.18
N LYS A 86 7.51 -22.77 -36.21
CA LYS A 86 8.27 -21.90 -37.11
C LYS A 86 8.80 -20.68 -36.36
N ARG A 87 7.97 -20.04 -35.56
CA ARG A 87 8.34 -18.89 -34.72
C ARG A 87 9.55 -19.21 -33.82
N LYS A 88 9.50 -20.30 -33.08
CA LYS A 88 10.60 -20.76 -32.24
C LYS A 88 11.88 -21.07 -33.03
N GLN A 89 11.73 -21.73 -34.18
CA GLN A 89 12.87 -22.01 -35.05
C GLN A 89 13.54 -20.74 -35.62
N GLU A 90 12.72 -19.75 -36.00
CA GLU A 90 13.24 -18.44 -36.46
C GLU A 90 13.96 -17.71 -35.35
N ILE A 91 13.38 -17.66 -34.15
CA ILE A 91 14.00 -17.07 -32.96
C ILE A 91 15.36 -17.71 -32.65
N MET A 92 15.43 -19.04 -32.70
CA MET A 92 16.70 -19.77 -32.43
C MET A 92 17.81 -19.45 -33.43
N LYS A 93 17.48 -19.03 -34.65
CA LYS A 93 18.46 -18.75 -35.71
C LYS A 93 19.00 -17.33 -35.74
N VAL A 94 18.37 -16.39 -35.03
CA VAL A 94 18.79 -14.98 -35.00
C VAL A 94 20.25 -14.89 -34.58
N GLY A 95 21.07 -14.16 -35.37
CA GLY A 95 22.48 -13.92 -35.06
C GLY A 95 23.31 -15.21 -34.84
N GLY A 96 22.99 -16.29 -35.57
CA GLY A 96 23.65 -17.59 -35.39
C GLY A 96 23.36 -18.27 -34.06
N GLY A 97 22.26 -17.87 -33.38
CA GLY A 97 21.81 -18.46 -32.12
C GLY A 97 22.45 -17.92 -30.85
N ALA A 98 23.44 -17.02 -30.96
CA ALA A 98 24.07 -16.42 -29.78
C ALA A 98 23.09 -15.53 -28.97
N PRO A 99 22.29 -14.64 -29.58
CA PRO A 99 21.29 -13.86 -28.85
C PRO A 99 20.20 -14.72 -28.20
N TYR A 100 19.79 -15.80 -28.84
CA TYR A 100 18.84 -16.76 -28.26
C TYR A 100 19.39 -17.42 -26.98
N ARG A 101 20.66 -17.82 -26.97
CA ARG A 101 21.31 -18.35 -25.75
C ARG A 101 21.35 -17.33 -24.61
N THR A 102 21.54 -16.07 -24.94
CA THR A 102 21.45 -14.99 -23.94
C THR A 102 20.04 -14.88 -23.37
N MET A 103 19.00 -14.89 -24.22
CA MET A 103 17.60 -14.88 -23.75
C MET A 103 17.28 -16.06 -22.85
N LEU A 104 17.73 -17.28 -23.20
CA LEU A 104 17.51 -18.47 -22.37
C LEU A 104 18.06 -18.32 -20.96
N LYS A 105 19.19 -17.62 -20.82
CA LYS A 105 19.85 -17.41 -19.53
C LYS A 105 19.28 -16.23 -18.75
N GLU A 106 18.97 -15.13 -19.41
CA GLU A 106 18.68 -13.85 -18.76
C GLU A 106 17.19 -13.49 -18.74
N ILE A 107 16.41 -13.87 -19.75
CA ILE A 107 15.01 -13.47 -19.92
C ILE A 107 14.05 -14.62 -19.57
N TYR A 108 14.28 -15.79 -20.15
CA TYR A 108 13.36 -16.93 -20.03
C TYR A 108 13.08 -17.40 -18.60
N PRO A 109 14.03 -17.35 -17.64
CA PRO A 109 13.73 -17.70 -16.25
C PRO A 109 12.62 -16.84 -15.65
N GLY A 110 12.59 -15.54 -15.95
CA GLY A 110 11.55 -14.61 -15.48
C GLY A 110 10.16 -14.82 -16.11
N LEU A 111 10.09 -15.55 -17.22
CA LEU A 111 8.82 -15.88 -17.90
C LEU A 111 8.09 -17.06 -17.22
N ARG A 112 8.83 -17.88 -16.47
CA ARG A 112 8.33 -19.06 -15.75
C ARG A 112 7.74 -18.60 -14.42
N LYS A 113 6.50 -18.13 -14.42
CA LYS A 113 5.86 -17.53 -13.25
C LYS A 113 4.45 -18.00 -13.03
N VAL A 114 3.94 -17.72 -11.84
CA VAL A 114 2.53 -17.83 -11.52
C VAL A 114 2.06 -16.46 -11.04
N ASN A 115 1.04 -15.94 -11.68
CA ASN A 115 0.34 -14.74 -11.22
C ASN A 115 -0.72 -15.17 -10.21
N CYS A 116 -0.79 -14.46 -9.09
CA CYS A 116 -1.85 -14.61 -8.11
C CYS A 116 -2.52 -13.26 -7.90
N LYS A 117 -3.83 -13.17 -8.16
CA LYS A 117 -4.64 -11.99 -7.94
C LYS A 117 -5.69 -12.32 -6.89
N ILE A 118 -5.78 -11.49 -5.86
CA ILE A 118 -6.76 -11.64 -4.80
C ILE A 118 -7.74 -10.48 -4.90
N ASP A 119 -9.01 -10.79 -5.12
CA ASP A 119 -10.10 -9.83 -5.04
C ASP A 119 -10.72 -9.92 -3.64
N TYR A 120 -10.78 -8.81 -2.94
CA TYR A 120 -11.31 -8.75 -1.59
C TYR A 120 -12.13 -7.48 -1.37
N THR A 121 -13.07 -7.57 -0.44
CA THR A 121 -13.82 -6.43 0.05
C THR A 121 -13.23 -5.97 1.37
N VAL A 122 -12.99 -4.68 1.50
CA VAL A 122 -12.68 -4.05 2.78
C VAL A 122 -14.02 -3.73 3.44
N VAL A 123 -14.29 -4.35 4.56
CA VAL A 123 -15.39 -3.93 5.43
C VAL A 123 -14.75 -3.01 6.47
N ASN A 124 -15.21 -1.77 6.54
CA ASN A 124 -14.82 -0.85 7.60
C ASN A 124 -15.30 -1.41 8.92
N PHE A 125 -14.50 -1.29 9.96
CA PHE A 125 -14.91 -1.66 11.31
C PHE A 125 -15.92 -0.64 11.83
N ASP A 126 -16.95 -1.13 12.54
CA ASP A 126 -17.76 -0.25 13.37
C ASP A 126 -16.95 0.21 14.61
N VAL A 127 -17.45 1.20 15.33
CA VAL A 127 -16.74 1.79 16.46
C VAL A 127 -16.47 0.76 17.57
N GLU A 128 -17.39 -0.15 17.83
CA GLU A 128 -17.22 -1.17 18.88
C GLU A 128 -16.14 -2.18 18.51
N GLN A 129 -16.13 -2.63 17.27
CA GLN A 129 -15.04 -3.47 16.73
C GLN A 129 -13.72 -2.71 16.75
N GLY A 130 -13.73 -1.43 16.36
CA GLY A 130 -12.58 -0.56 16.38
C GLY A 130 -11.96 -0.42 17.77
N ARG A 131 -12.76 -0.32 18.84
CA ARG A 131 -12.31 -0.28 20.23
C ARG A 131 -11.54 -1.53 20.66
N ILE A 132 -11.90 -2.69 20.14
CA ILE A 132 -11.19 -3.94 20.41
C ILE A 132 -9.90 -3.98 19.58
N ILE A 133 -10.01 -3.72 18.28
CA ILE A 133 -8.91 -3.84 17.33
C ILE A 133 -7.79 -2.83 17.61
N ILE A 134 -8.11 -1.61 18.05
CA ILE A 134 -7.12 -0.58 18.39
C ILE A 134 -6.16 -1.05 19.48
N ARG A 135 -6.61 -1.92 20.37
CA ARG A 135 -5.80 -2.47 21.47
C ARG A 135 -5.05 -3.74 21.08
N GLU A 136 -5.67 -4.60 20.28
CA GLU A 136 -5.11 -5.91 19.93
C GLU A 136 -4.20 -5.83 18.70
N ASN A 137 -4.66 -5.17 17.63
CA ASN A 137 -3.97 -5.09 16.34
C ASN A 137 -4.26 -3.77 15.62
N PRO A 138 -3.75 -2.63 16.10
CA PRO A 138 -4.07 -1.30 15.56
C PRO A 138 -3.72 -1.13 14.07
N LYS A 139 -2.80 -1.93 13.54
CA LYS A 139 -2.41 -1.93 12.11
C LYS A 139 -3.56 -2.27 11.15
N TYR A 140 -4.66 -2.82 11.66
CA TYR A 140 -5.83 -3.13 10.83
C TYR A 140 -6.79 -1.96 10.69
N LEU A 141 -6.61 -0.91 11.49
CA LEU A 141 -7.39 0.32 11.41
C LEU A 141 -6.68 1.35 10.54
N SER A 142 -7.45 1.99 9.67
CA SER A 142 -7.03 3.24 9.04
C SER A 142 -6.96 4.36 10.07
N LEU A 143 -6.23 5.43 9.78
CA LEU A 143 -6.15 6.61 10.64
C LEU A 143 -7.53 7.21 10.91
N ASN A 144 -8.41 7.24 9.90
CA ASN A 144 -9.79 7.73 10.05
C ASN A 144 -10.61 6.87 11.03
N GLU A 145 -10.49 5.54 10.95
CA GLU A 145 -11.17 4.62 11.89
C GLU A 145 -10.63 4.80 13.31
N MET A 146 -9.32 5.02 13.48
CA MET A 146 -8.75 5.36 14.79
C MET A 146 -9.36 6.65 15.35
N TYR A 147 -9.59 7.68 14.53
CA TYR A 147 -10.24 8.91 14.98
C TYR A 147 -11.73 8.72 15.32
N GLN A 148 -12.44 7.85 14.61
CA GLN A 148 -13.81 7.47 14.97
C GLN A 148 -13.84 6.77 16.33
N VAL A 149 -12.88 5.88 16.60
CA VAL A 149 -12.72 5.23 17.90
C VAL A 149 -12.39 6.26 18.99
N ALA A 150 -11.44 7.18 18.75
CA ALA A 150 -11.11 8.24 19.71
C ALA A 150 -12.34 9.07 20.06
N ASN A 151 -13.09 9.54 19.05
CA ASN A 151 -14.27 10.38 19.25
C ASN A 151 -15.44 9.66 19.93
N SER A 152 -15.38 8.33 20.06
CA SER A 152 -16.37 7.54 20.81
C SER A 152 -16.11 7.52 22.32
N TYR A 153 -14.98 8.00 22.77
CA TYR A 153 -14.64 8.16 24.17
C TYR A 153 -14.88 9.62 24.64
N PRO A 154 -15.10 9.85 25.94
CA PRO A 154 -15.14 11.21 26.47
C PRO A 154 -13.84 11.94 26.19
N LYS A 155 -13.92 13.17 25.69
CA LYS A 155 -12.75 14.01 25.40
C LYS A 155 -11.88 14.16 26.64
N GLY A 156 -10.58 13.94 26.49
CA GLY A 156 -9.62 14.02 27.58
C GLY A 156 -9.56 12.80 28.51
N SER A 157 -10.44 11.78 28.30
CA SER A 157 -10.31 10.52 29.03
C SER A 157 -9.02 9.79 28.64
N LYS A 158 -8.57 8.86 29.49
CA LYS A 158 -7.40 8.05 29.21
C LYS A 158 -7.53 7.30 27.88
N ASP A 159 -8.68 6.68 27.64
CA ASP A 159 -8.91 5.94 26.38
C ASP A 159 -8.86 6.84 25.14
N PHE A 160 -9.39 8.07 25.25
CA PHE A 160 -9.27 9.09 24.20
C PHE A 160 -7.80 9.40 23.88
N VAL A 161 -7.00 9.66 24.88
CA VAL A 161 -5.57 9.97 24.76
C VAL A 161 -4.80 8.78 24.17
N ASP A 162 -5.03 7.58 24.72
CA ASP A 162 -4.34 6.34 24.29
C ASP A 162 -4.54 6.07 22.78
N VAL A 163 -5.71 6.37 22.22
CA VAL A 163 -5.97 6.21 20.79
C VAL A 163 -5.12 7.15 19.95
N PHE A 164 -4.96 8.42 20.33
CA PHE A 164 -4.10 9.36 19.59
C PHE A 164 -2.63 9.00 19.69
N ASP A 165 -2.18 8.48 20.85
CA ASP A 165 -0.83 7.95 21.00
C ASP A 165 -0.57 6.73 20.12
N ILE A 166 -1.56 5.85 19.99
CA ILE A 166 -1.48 4.71 19.06
C ILE A 166 -1.45 5.23 17.61
N ALA A 167 -2.32 6.16 17.25
CA ALA A 167 -2.41 6.71 15.90
C ALA A 167 -1.09 7.31 15.44
N VAL A 168 -0.45 8.16 16.26
CA VAL A 168 0.82 8.79 15.89
C VAL A 168 2.00 7.80 15.85
N ARG A 169 1.96 6.74 16.65
CA ARG A 169 2.95 5.65 16.56
C ARG A 169 2.79 4.81 15.31
N MET A 170 1.57 4.59 14.86
CA MET A 170 1.27 3.85 13.62
C MET A 170 1.56 4.69 12.37
N TYR A 171 1.37 6.00 12.44
CA TYR A 171 1.54 6.97 11.35
C TYR A 171 2.50 8.10 11.73
N PRO A 172 3.79 7.81 12.01
CA PRO A 172 4.73 8.75 12.64
C PRO A 172 5.15 9.94 11.76
N THR A 173 4.88 9.86 10.46
CA THR A 173 5.18 10.92 9.48
C THR A 173 3.91 11.60 8.93
N ASP A 174 2.74 11.15 9.34
CA ASP A 174 1.48 11.76 8.91
C ASP A 174 1.26 13.08 9.64
N ALA A 175 1.06 14.16 8.88
CA ALA A 175 0.94 15.52 9.42
C ALA A 175 -0.31 15.67 10.31
N VAL A 176 -1.42 15.01 9.96
CA VAL A 176 -2.68 15.08 10.72
C VAL A 176 -2.57 14.27 12.01
N ALA A 177 -1.93 13.09 11.97
CA ALA A 177 -1.67 12.29 13.17
C ALA A 177 -0.82 13.07 14.19
N ASN A 178 0.24 13.74 13.72
CA ASN A 178 1.10 14.56 14.56
C ASN A 178 0.37 15.80 15.08
N LEU A 179 -0.44 16.47 14.25
CA LEU A 179 -1.23 17.63 14.68
C LEU A 179 -2.20 17.30 15.83
N ASN A 180 -2.91 16.18 15.70
CA ASN A 180 -3.87 15.72 16.70
C ASN A 180 -3.17 15.26 18.00
N ALA A 181 -2.06 14.53 17.88
CA ALA A 181 -1.25 14.13 19.03
C ALA A 181 -0.69 15.35 19.77
N ALA A 182 -0.28 16.40 19.04
CA ALA A 182 0.13 17.67 19.65
C ALA A 182 -1.00 18.32 20.45
N ALA A 183 -2.22 18.37 19.90
CA ALA A 183 -3.39 18.94 20.59
C ALA A 183 -3.70 18.18 21.89
N VAL A 184 -3.61 16.84 21.86
CA VAL A 184 -3.81 16.00 23.04
C VAL A 184 -2.72 16.28 24.10
N ALA A 185 -1.44 16.31 23.70
CA ALA A 185 -0.34 16.61 24.61
C ALA A 185 -0.48 18.03 25.25
N LEU A 186 -0.89 19.03 24.46
CA LEU A 186 -1.19 20.38 24.98
C LEU A 186 -2.34 20.35 25.98
N SER A 187 -3.39 19.59 25.75
CA SER A 187 -4.50 19.45 26.69
C SER A 187 -4.07 18.88 28.04
N GLN A 188 -3.03 18.05 28.03
CA GLN A 188 -2.40 17.47 29.22
C GLN A 188 -1.27 18.33 29.81
N LYS A 189 -1.00 19.51 29.23
CA LYS A 189 0.10 20.41 29.56
C LYS A 189 1.49 19.79 29.38
N ASP A 190 1.60 18.73 28.56
CA ASP A 190 2.90 18.16 28.16
C ASP A 190 3.46 18.92 26.96
N ILE A 191 4.04 20.08 27.28
CA ILE A 191 4.57 21.03 26.30
C ILE A 191 5.70 20.44 25.48
N ASN A 192 6.56 19.63 26.11
CA ASN A 192 7.73 19.03 25.44
C ASN A 192 7.32 17.97 24.37
N THR A 193 6.36 17.14 24.72
CA THR A 193 5.82 16.15 23.77
C THR A 193 5.02 16.84 22.66
N ALA A 194 4.24 17.86 23.00
CA ALA A 194 3.49 18.64 22.00
C ALA A 194 4.41 19.26 20.95
N LEU A 195 5.53 19.87 21.37
CA LEU A 195 6.50 20.50 20.45
C LEU A 195 7.05 19.49 19.43
N LYS A 196 7.43 18.29 19.88
CA LYS A 196 7.95 17.23 19.01
C LYS A 196 6.95 16.80 17.92
N TYR A 197 5.66 16.80 18.26
CA TYR A 197 4.60 16.48 17.29
C TYR A 197 4.31 17.67 16.38
N MET A 198 4.30 18.90 16.91
CA MET A 198 4.10 20.12 16.12
C MET A 198 5.16 20.30 15.04
N GLU A 199 6.41 19.90 15.28
CA GLU A 199 7.49 19.94 14.27
C GLU A 199 7.20 19.12 13.01
N LYS A 200 6.33 18.10 13.12
CA LYS A 200 5.97 17.18 12.02
C LYS A 200 4.59 17.45 11.44
N ALA A 201 3.84 18.38 12.02
CA ALA A 201 2.52 18.75 11.56
C ALA A 201 2.57 19.72 10.38
N ASP A 202 1.45 19.93 9.70
CA ASP A 202 1.33 20.96 8.66
C ASP A 202 1.15 22.34 9.32
N HIS A 203 2.15 23.18 9.18
CA HIS A 203 2.21 24.50 9.79
C HIS A 203 1.26 25.54 9.16
N THR A 204 0.63 25.21 8.05
CA THR A 204 -0.24 26.14 7.32
C THR A 204 -1.70 26.07 7.74
N THR A 205 -2.08 25.09 8.56
CA THR A 205 -3.46 24.83 8.97
C THR A 205 -3.90 25.74 10.13
N ALA A 206 -5.20 26.04 10.15
CA ALA A 206 -5.80 26.82 11.24
C ALA A 206 -5.68 26.10 12.59
N GLU A 207 -5.74 24.77 12.58
CA GLU A 207 -5.57 23.90 13.74
C GLU A 207 -4.15 23.97 14.29
N PHE A 208 -3.13 23.99 13.41
CA PHE A 208 -1.73 24.18 13.83
C PHE A 208 -1.53 25.54 14.51
N LEU A 209 -2.08 26.60 13.91
CA LEU A 209 -2.02 27.96 14.49
C LEU A 209 -2.72 28.02 15.85
N ASN A 210 -3.87 27.33 16.01
CA ASN A 210 -4.53 27.22 17.31
C ASN A 210 -3.65 26.48 18.31
N ASN A 211 -3.05 25.34 17.94
CA ASN A 211 -2.12 24.60 18.80
C ASN A 211 -0.91 25.47 19.19
N THR A 212 -0.39 26.28 18.26
CA THR A 212 0.67 27.25 18.53
C THR A 212 0.25 28.29 19.57
N GLY A 213 -1.00 28.78 19.48
CA GLY A 213 -1.58 29.67 20.48
C GLY A 213 -1.63 29.02 21.88
N VAL A 214 -2.14 27.79 21.96
CA VAL A 214 -2.19 27.04 23.24
C VAL A 214 -0.79 26.79 23.78
N TYR A 215 0.16 26.41 22.94
CA TYR A 215 1.56 26.20 23.30
C TYR A 215 2.17 27.46 23.93
N ASN A 216 2.02 28.64 23.29
CA ASN A 216 2.53 29.91 23.79
C ASN A 216 1.83 30.33 25.10
N PHE A 217 0.52 30.12 25.19
CA PHE A 217 -0.24 30.40 26.41
C PHE A 217 0.28 29.59 27.60
N LEU A 218 0.50 28.30 27.43
CA LEU A 218 1.03 27.42 28.46
C LEU A 218 2.47 27.78 28.88
N ASN A 219 3.24 28.40 27.97
CA ASN A 219 4.57 28.94 28.27
C ASN A 219 4.54 30.36 28.87
N GLY A 220 3.36 30.95 29.08
CA GLY A 220 3.20 32.30 29.65
C GLY A 220 3.39 33.44 28.66
N ASP A 221 3.58 33.16 27.38
CA ASP A 221 3.71 34.19 26.32
C ASP A 221 2.33 34.55 25.75
N ILE A 222 1.62 35.41 26.49
CA ILE A 222 0.25 35.82 26.14
C ILE A 222 0.22 36.57 24.81
N GLN A 223 1.25 37.37 24.51
CA GLN A 223 1.29 38.16 23.28
C GLN A 223 1.36 37.26 22.03
N ARG A 224 2.26 36.26 22.05
CA ARG A 224 2.37 35.29 20.96
C ARG A 224 1.15 34.38 20.89
N ALA A 225 0.56 34.00 22.02
CA ALA A 225 -0.66 33.24 22.09
C ALA A 225 -1.81 33.96 21.37
N THR A 226 -2.04 35.22 21.72
CA THR A 226 -3.07 36.07 21.12
C THR A 226 -2.89 36.16 19.61
N ALA A 227 -1.68 36.49 19.16
CA ALA A 227 -1.38 36.59 17.72
C ALA A 227 -1.66 35.31 16.94
N ALA A 228 -1.31 34.14 17.51
CA ALA A 228 -1.54 32.84 16.90
C ALA A 228 -3.05 32.49 16.85
N PHE A 229 -3.79 32.74 17.94
CA PHE A 229 -5.24 32.55 17.95
C PHE A 229 -5.96 33.47 16.98
N GLU A 230 -5.55 34.75 16.82
CA GLU A 230 -6.13 35.66 15.84
C GLU A 230 -5.95 35.17 14.41
N GLN A 231 -4.75 34.64 14.09
CA GLN A 231 -4.49 34.08 12.77
C GLN A 231 -5.36 32.81 12.51
N ALA A 232 -5.44 31.91 13.49
CA ALA A 232 -6.29 30.73 13.39
C ALA A 232 -7.78 31.09 13.24
N ALA A 233 -8.25 32.09 14.02
CA ALA A 233 -9.63 32.56 13.96
C ALA A 233 -9.99 33.19 12.61
N LYS A 234 -9.06 33.93 11.98
CA LYS A 234 -9.21 34.47 10.62
C LYS A 234 -9.36 33.37 9.57
N LEU A 235 -8.76 32.21 9.80
CA LEU A 235 -8.91 31.01 8.97
C LEU A 235 -10.14 30.16 9.34
N GLY A 236 -11.01 30.65 10.24
CA GLY A 236 -12.26 29.99 10.60
C GLY A 236 -12.17 28.99 11.74
N ASN A 237 -11.06 28.92 12.50
CA ASN A 237 -10.94 27.99 13.61
C ASN A 237 -11.78 28.45 14.83
N GLU A 238 -12.86 27.69 15.11
CA GLU A 238 -13.78 28.01 16.22
C GLU A 238 -13.14 27.89 17.59
N ALA A 239 -12.23 26.93 17.78
CA ALA A 239 -11.53 26.77 19.06
C ALA A 239 -10.63 27.96 19.35
N ALA A 240 -9.96 28.51 18.34
CA ALA A 240 -9.16 29.72 18.49
C ALA A 240 -10.02 30.95 18.84
N GLN A 241 -11.22 31.07 18.25
CA GLN A 241 -12.18 32.13 18.61
C GLN A 241 -12.64 32.00 20.08
N ALA A 242 -12.84 30.77 20.55
CA ALA A 242 -13.17 30.52 21.94
C ALA A 242 -12.01 30.84 22.88
N ASN A 243 -10.77 30.46 22.52
CA ASN A 243 -9.57 30.74 23.29
C ASN A 243 -9.29 32.22 23.42
N LEU A 244 -9.49 33.04 22.37
CA LEU A 244 -9.35 34.49 22.42
C LEU A 244 -10.29 35.16 23.41
N LYS A 245 -11.46 34.58 23.69
CA LYS A 245 -12.40 35.13 24.70
C LYS A 245 -11.99 34.82 26.13
N GLN A 246 -11.02 33.95 26.34
CA GLN A 246 -10.55 33.52 27.65
C GLN A 246 -9.21 34.17 28.07
N LEU A 247 -8.54 34.86 27.14
CA LEU A 247 -7.33 35.66 27.38
C LEU A 247 -7.67 37.03 27.97
#